data_7cdce276241ea20b86ed9945ed6051bd
#
_entry.id   7cdce276241ea20b86ed9945ed6051bd
#
_cell.length_a   1.000
_cell.length_b   1.000
_cell.length_c   1.000
_cell.angle_alpha   90.00
_cell.angle_beta   90.00
_cell.angle_gamma   90.00
#
_symmetry.space_group_name_H-M   'P 1'
#
loop_
_entity.id
_entity.type
_entity.pdbx_description
1 polymer ?
#
loop_
_entity_poly.entity_id
_entity_poly.type
_entity_poly.pdbx_seq_one_letter_code
_entity_poly.pdbx_strand_id
1 'polypeptide(L)'
;MEPNSDLPGEICGPGLKFINNRIEDLAMEVSYDPIENTGKIIFNLSLIPNENLEEAISLFRNAYRAGLSVSDKVRFFGSGARLEGLTIPDGFAGICTMCTITLDGILLRRGVPIQPVGGGLVEIVDRVPRRFTHMILYRSTTIDPLEVLVAQDLTSILRVMKEGSGTILANLRECHMEAESLVIGLLDDFSGVGFTGILEVGAPNLPILGVPANPQYFGVAMVGGTNPMAALKEQGIRVVTKALKGVMDVAEMGSIRDY
;
A
#
# COMPACT_ATOMS: atom_id res chain seq x y z
N MET A 1 32.72 -9.06 -34.40
CA MET A 1 31.53 -9.50 -33.68
C MET A 1 30.82 -8.23 -33.17
N GLU A 2 29.88 -7.74 -33.95
CA GLU A 2 29.09 -6.58 -33.55
C GLU A 2 28.08 -6.99 -32.46
N PRO A 3 27.85 -6.17 -31.44
CA PRO A 3 26.85 -6.46 -30.41
C PRO A 3 25.46 -6.32 -31.01
N ASN A 4 24.66 -7.33 -30.76
CA ASN A 4 23.28 -7.49 -31.19
C ASN A 4 22.42 -6.29 -30.73
N SER A 5 21.86 -5.53 -31.67
CA SER A 5 21.14 -4.26 -31.46
C SER A 5 19.62 -4.42 -31.28
N ASP A 6 19.12 -5.60 -30.89
CA ASP A 6 17.69 -5.92 -30.85
C ASP A 6 17.09 -6.07 -29.44
N LEU A 7 17.59 -5.28 -28.46
CA LEU A 7 16.84 -5.06 -27.23
C LEU A 7 16.10 -3.72 -27.34
N PRO A 8 14.78 -3.69 -27.04
CA PRO A 8 14.02 -2.44 -27.06
C PRO A 8 14.67 -1.41 -26.14
N GLY A 9 14.88 -0.20 -26.64
CA GLY A 9 15.67 0.86 -26.04
C GLY A 9 15.07 1.46 -24.76
N GLU A 10 15.10 0.75 -23.64
CA GLU A 10 14.76 1.26 -22.32
C GLU A 10 15.69 0.76 -21.20
N ILE A 11 16.96 0.62 -21.47
CA ILE A 11 17.95 0.27 -20.43
C ILE A 11 18.75 1.50 -19.96
N CYS A 12 18.41 2.69 -20.40
CA CYS A 12 18.90 3.94 -19.81
C CYS A 12 17.75 4.68 -19.11
N GLY A 13 17.08 4.01 -18.17
CA GLY A 13 16.29 4.70 -17.16
C GLY A 13 17.21 5.53 -16.25
N PRO A 14 16.69 6.56 -15.56
CA PRO A 14 17.47 7.31 -14.57
C PRO A 14 18.13 6.34 -13.60
N GLY A 15 19.37 6.61 -13.19
CA GLY A 15 20.20 5.71 -12.39
C GLY A 15 19.49 5.08 -11.20
N LEU A 16 20.10 4.10 -10.57
CA LEU A 16 19.53 3.32 -9.47
C LEU A 16 18.74 4.22 -8.48
N LYS A 17 17.42 3.98 -8.37
CA LYS A 17 16.54 4.78 -7.53
C LYS A 17 16.05 3.94 -6.35
N PHE A 18 16.34 4.38 -5.13
CA PHE A 18 15.83 3.74 -3.93
C PHE A 18 14.32 3.99 -3.79
N ILE A 19 13.63 3.06 -3.13
CA ILE A 19 12.19 3.17 -2.91
C ILE A 19 11.83 4.44 -2.15
N ASN A 20 12.65 4.87 -1.18
CA ASN A 20 12.41 6.12 -0.46
C ASN A 20 12.24 7.32 -1.41
N ASN A 21 13.14 7.48 -2.40
CA ASN A 21 13.05 8.57 -3.37
C ASN A 21 11.78 8.48 -4.24
N ARG A 22 11.39 7.26 -4.59
CA ARG A 22 10.15 7.05 -5.35
C ARG A 22 8.90 7.39 -4.53
N ILE A 23 8.91 7.06 -3.24
CA ILE A 23 7.83 7.45 -2.31
C ILE A 23 7.72 8.96 -2.23
N GLU A 24 8.86 9.67 -2.04
CA GLU A 24 8.90 11.13 -1.96
C GLU A 24 8.35 11.79 -3.23
N ASP A 25 8.80 11.34 -4.42
CA ASP A 25 8.31 11.88 -5.69
C ASP A 25 6.79 11.72 -5.82
N LEU A 26 6.26 10.52 -5.59
CA LEU A 26 4.83 10.25 -5.71
C LEU A 26 4.00 10.96 -4.64
N ALA A 27 4.51 11.06 -3.39
CA ALA A 27 3.82 11.74 -2.31
C ALA A 27 3.61 13.23 -2.62
N MET A 28 4.56 13.88 -3.31
CA MET A 28 4.42 15.27 -3.75
C MET A 28 3.32 15.47 -4.82
N GLU A 29 2.97 14.44 -5.58
CA GLU A 29 1.90 14.49 -6.58
C GLU A 29 0.50 14.25 -5.98
N VAL A 30 0.41 13.76 -4.75
CA VAL A 30 -0.87 13.54 -4.06
C VAL A 30 -1.56 14.88 -3.82
N SER A 31 -2.84 14.93 -4.18
CA SER A 31 -3.72 16.05 -3.88
C SER A 31 -5.04 15.62 -3.25
N TYR A 32 -5.11 14.37 -2.82
CA TYR A 32 -6.32 13.76 -2.29
C TYR A 32 -6.77 14.44 -0.99
N ASP A 33 -8.04 14.85 -0.97
CA ASP A 33 -8.78 15.23 0.23
C ASP A 33 -9.78 14.12 0.55
N PRO A 34 -9.58 13.36 1.64
CA PRO A 34 -10.47 12.25 2.00
C PRO A 34 -11.89 12.70 2.35
N ILE A 35 -12.06 13.89 2.93
CA ILE A 35 -13.38 14.41 3.34
C ILE A 35 -14.21 14.76 2.13
N GLU A 36 -13.64 15.49 1.19
CA GLU A 36 -14.30 15.86 -0.06
C GLU A 36 -14.30 14.72 -1.09
N ASN A 37 -13.50 13.66 -0.86
CA ASN A 37 -13.28 12.55 -1.77
C ASN A 37 -12.88 13.01 -3.18
N THR A 38 -11.93 13.94 -3.28
CA THR A 38 -11.43 14.53 -4.53
C THR A 38 -9.91 14.54 -4.59
N GLY A 39 -9.36 14.61 -5.81
CA GLY A 39 -7.92 14.74 -6.03
C GLY A 39 -7.20 13.43 -6.31
N LYS A 40 -5.87 13.50 -6.36
CA LYS A 40 -5.01 12.41 -6.81
C LYS A 40 -4.52 11.56 -5.65
N ILE A 41 -4.61 10.25 -5.82
CA ILE A 41 -4.08 9.21 -4.91
C ILE A 41 -2.93 8.45 -5.57
N ILE A 42 -2.09 7.81 -4.77
CA ILE A 42 -1.14 6.81 -5.25
C ILE A 42 -1.85 5.46 -5.31
N PHE A 43 -1.65 4.71 -6.39
CA PHE A 43 -2.26 3.40 -6.55
C PHE A 43 -1.23 2.28 -6.72
N ASN A 44 -1.64 1.08 -6.31
CA ASN A 44 -0.99 -0.19 -6.64
C ASN A 44 -1.76 -0.82 -7.78
N LEU A 45 -1.06 -1.49 -8.71
CA LEU A 45 -1.65 -2.27 -9.78
C LEU A 45 -1.35 -3.75 -9.59
N SER A 46 -2.37 -4.59 -9.64
CA SER A 46 -2.23 -6.04 -9.62
C SER A 46 -2.89 -6.66 -10.84
N LEU A 47 -2.28 -7.70 -11.37
CA LEU A 47 -2.79 -8.50 -12.48
C LEU A 47 -3.19 -9.87 -11.96
N ILE A 48 -4.39 -10.32 -12.31
CA ILE A 48 -4.92 -11.65 -11.99
C ILE A 48 -5.55 -12.27 -13.25
N PRO A 49 -5.67 -13.61 -13.37
CA PRO A 49 -6.44 -14.22 -14.44
C PRO A 49 -7.90 -13.74 -14.43
N ASN A 50 -8.49 -13.48 -15.60
CA ASN A 50 -9.88 -12.99 -15.71
C ASN A 50 -10.89 -13.91 -15.03
N GLU A 51 -10.66 -15.21 -15.05
CA GLU A 51 -11.51 -16.23 -14.41
C GLU A 51 -11.62 -16.08 -12.89
N ASN A 52 -10.64 -15.42 -12.25
CA ASN A 52 -10.64 -15.20 -10.80
C ASN A 52 -11.17 -13.81 -10.38
N LEU A 53 -11.72 -13.01 -11.30
CA LEU A 53 -12.12 -11.63 -11.00
C LEU A 53 -13.23 -11.55 -9.95
N GLU A 54 -14.26 -12.39 -10.05
CA GLU A 54 -15.38 -12.41 -9.08
C GLU A 54 -14.91 -12.83 -7.68
N GLU A 55 -14.02 -13.82 -7.61
CA GLU A 55 -13.40 -14.26 -6.36
C GLU A 55 -12.55 -13.14 -5.74
N ALA A 56 -11.78 -12.44 -6.57
CA ALA A 56 -11.00 -11.28 -6.13
C ALA A 56 -11.88 -10.17 -5.56
N ILE A 57 -12.97 -9.81 -6.24
CA ILE A 57 -13.94 -8.81 -5.75
C ILE A 57 -14.49 -9.21 -4.37
N SER A 58 -14.93 -10.46 -4.24
CA SER A 58 -15.44 -10.99 -2.97
C SER A 58 -14.40 -10.91 -1.85
N LEU A 59 -13.17 -11.32 -2.14
CA LEU A 59 -12.07 -11.29 -1.18
C LEU A 59 -11.69 -9.86 -0.77
N PHE A 60 -11.62 -8.93 -1.71
CA PHE A 60 -11.35 -7.52 -1.43
C PHE A 60 -12.40 -6.90 -0.53
N ARG A 61 -13.66 -7.19 -0.80
CA ARG A 61 -14.77 -6.74 0.06
C ARG A 61 -14.62 -7.26 1.49
N ASN A 62 -14.25 -8.53 1.64
CA ASN A 62 -14.02 -9.14 2.95
C ASN A 62 -12.78 -8.58 3.66
N ALA A 63 -11.69 -8.34 2.92
CA ALA A 63 -10.48 -7.72 3.46
C ALA A 63 -10.76 -6.28 3.93
N TYR A 64 -11.53 -5.50 3.16
CA TYR A 64 -11.96 -4.17 3.58
C TYR A 64 -12.79 -4.22 4.87
N ARG A 65 -13.80 -5.10 4.95
CA ARG A 65 -14.63 -5.29 6.15
C ARG A 65 -13.82 -5.73 7.38
N ALA A 66 -12.73 -6.45 7.16
CA ALA A 66 -11.81 -6.87 8.22
C ALA A 66 -10.78 -5.80 8.62
N GLY A 67 -10.81 -4.59 8.00
CA GLY A 67 -9.84 -3.52 8.26
C GLY A 67 -8.44 -3.80 7.69
N LEU A 68 -8.32 -4.72 6.73
CA LEU A 68 -7.06 -5.12 6.11
C LEU A 68 -6.81 -4.46 4.74
N SER A 69 -7.56 -3.41 4.43
CA SER A 69 -7.39 -2.56 3.26
C SER A 69 -7.26 -1.10 3.68
N VAL A 70 -6.58 -0.29 2.87
CA VAL A 70 -6.40 1.16 3.13
C VAL A 70 -7.69 1.94 2.95
N SER A 71 -8.49 1.55 1.95
CA SER A 71 -9.79 2.16 1.65
C SER A 71 -10.68 1.16 0.90
N ASP A 72 -11.91 1.57 0.65
CA ASP A 72 -12.84 0.85 -0.23
C ASP A 72 -12.60 1.13 -1.72
N LYS A 73 -11.67 2.02 -2.06
CA LYS A 73 -11.44 2.47 -3.44
C LYS A 73 -10.72 1.42 -4.27
N VAL A 74 -11.36 1.03 -5.36
CA VAL A 74 -10.84 0.07 -6.35
C VAL A 74 -11.18 0.51 -7.76
N ARG A 75 -10.37 0.08 -8.72
CA ARG A 75 -10.68 0.20 -10.15
C ARG A 75 -10.26 -1.06 -10.87
N PHE A 76 -11.15 -1.58 -11.71
CA PHE A 76 -10.91 -2.78 -12.50
C PHE A 76 -10.68 -2.44 -13.96
N PHE A 77 -9.77 -3.16 -14.60
CA PHE A 77 -9.42 -3.02 -16.01
C PHE A 77 -9.49 -4.38 -16.69
N GLY A 78 -10.15 -4.44 -17.84
CA GLY A 78 -10.12 -5.64 -18.68
C GLY A 78 -8.84 -5.76 -19.52
N SER A 79 -8.68 -6.91 -20.15
CA SER A 79 -7.61 -7.18 -21.12
C SER A 79 -7.56 -6.08 -22.21
N GLY A 80 -6.36 -5.68 -22.60
CA GLY A 80 -6.11 -4.63 -23.60
C GLY A 80 -6.21 -3.19 -23.09
N ALA A 81 -6.73 -2.95 -21.87
CA ALA A 81 -6.77 -1.62 -21.29
C ALA A 81 -5.34 -1.10 -21.03
N ARG A 82 -5.15 0.22 -21.19
CA ARG A 82 -3.86 0.88 -20.97
C ARG A 82 -3.89 1.71 -19.69
N LEU A 83 -2.84 1.57 -18.87
CA LEU A 83 -2.67 2.31 -17.62
C LEU A 83 -1.18 2.58 -17.39
N GLU A 84 -0.77 3.86 -17.26
CA GLU A 84 0.60 4.26 -16.94
C GLU A 84 1.67 3.49 -17.76
N GLY A 85 1.50 3.49 -19.10
CA GLY A 85 2.43 2.84 -20.02
C GLY A 85 2.38 1.30 -20.02
N LEU A 86 1.52 0.68 -19.21
CA LEU A 86 1.26 -0.76 -19.22
C LEU A 86 -0.03 -1.07 -19.97
N THR A 87 0.00 -2.11 -20.81
CA THR A 87 -1.22 -2.71 -21.36
C THR A 87 -1.55 -3.97 -20.57
N ILE A 88 -2.80 -4.10 -20.11
CA ILE A 88 -3.26 -5.31 -19.42
C ILE A 88 -3.20 -6.48 -20.41
N PRO A 89 -2.46 -7.56 -20.11
CA PRO A 89 -2.30 -8.69 -21.01
C PRO A 89 -3.62 -9.42 -21.29
N ASP A 90 -3.70 -10.10 -22.44
CA ASP A 90 -4.85 -10.96 -22.75
C ASP A 90 -4.98 -12.07 -21.70
N GLY A 91 -6.23 -12.35 -21.29
CA GLY A 91 -6.54 -13.32 -20.26
C GLY A 91 -6.38 -12.81 -18.83
N PHE A 92 -5.98 -11.54 -18.64
CA PHE A 92 -5.81 -10.93 -17.31
C PHE A 92 -6.76 -9.75 -17.09
N ALA A 93 -7.12 -9.55 -15.83
CA ALA A 93 -7.72 -8.32 -15.31
C ALA A 93 -6.68 -7.52 -14.52
N GLY A 94 -6.74 -6.20 -14.63
CA GLY A 94 -5.99 -5.28 -13.80
C GLY A 94 -6.85 -4.79 -12.63
N ILE A 95 -6.29 -4.76 -11.43
CA ILE A 95 -6.95 -4.26 -10.23
C ILE A 95 -6.08 -3.17 -9.62
N CYS A 96 -6.61 -1.96 -9.55
CA CYS A 96 -5.98 -0.85 -8.84
C CYS A 96 -6.57 -0.72 -7.44
N THR A 97 -5.71 -0.55 -6.46
CA THR A 97 -6.05 -0.26 -5.06
C THR A 97 -5.29 0.96 -4.57
N MET A 98 -5.84 1.69 -3.61
CA MET A 98 -5.14 2.81 -3.00
C MET A 98 -3.91 2.32 -2.24
N CYS A 99 -2.77 2.99 -2.45
CA CYS A 99 -1.54 2.77 -1.69
C CYS A 99 -1.55 3.56 -0.38
N THR A 100 -1.05 2.98 0.70
CA THR A 100 -0.89 3.65 2.00
C THR A 100 -0.02 4.90 1.95
N ILE A 101 0.90 4.99 0.99
CA ILE A 101 1.76 6.17 0.80
C ILE A 101 0.94 7.41 0.37
N THR A 102 -0.31 7.23 -0.04
CA THR A 102 -1.25 8.35 -0.21
C THR A 102 -1.37 9.17 1.08
N LEU A 103 -1.32 8.53 2.27
CA LEU A 103 -1.30 9.25 3.54
C LEU A 103 -0.10 10.18 3.66
N ASP A 104 1.07 9.71 3.21
CA ASP A 104 2.31 10.50 3.30
C ASP A 104 2.16 11.82 2.52
N GLY A 105 1.57 11.77 1.32
CA GLY A 105 1.27 12.97 0.53
C GLY A 105 0.21 13.87 1.16
N ILE A 106 -0.83 13.30 1.77
CA ILE A 106 -1.85 14.09 2.49
C ILE A 106 -1.21 14.86 3.66
N LEU A 107 -0.39 14.16 4.46
CA LEU A 107 0.29 14.77 5.62
C LEU A 107 1.27 15.86 5.19
N LEU A 108 2.07 15.62 4.13
CA LEU A 108 2.96 16.64 3.56
C LEU A 108 2.21 17.89 3.16
N ARG A 109 1.07 17.77 2.50
CA ARG A 109 0.23 18.94 2.10
C ARG A 109 -0.35 19.69 3.30
N ARG A 110 -0.52 19.03 4.43
CA ARG A 110 -0.94 19.65 5.70
C ARG A 110 0.23 20.21 6.50
N GLY A 111 1.46 20.21 5.92
CA GLY A 111 2.66 20.76 6.54
C GLY A 111 3.31 19.84 7.58
N VAL A 112 2.96 18.55 7.60
CA VAL A 112 3.56 17.56 8.50
C VAL A 112 4.82 16.99 7.85
N PRO A 113 6.01 17.21 8.41
CA PRO A 113 7.21 16.51 7.99
C PRO A 113 7.05 14.99 8.28
N ILE A 114 7.19 14.18 7.24
CA ILE A 114 7.00 12.73 7.34
C ILE A 114 8.22 12.00 6.79
N GLN A 115 8.59 10.91 7.44
CA GLN A 115 9.68 10.04 7.03
C GLN A 115 9.16 8.62 6.82
N PRO A 116 9.08 8.12 5.57
CA PRO A 116 8.80 6.73 5.30
C PRO A 116 9.94 5.85 5.86
N VAL A 117 9.61 4.91 6.73
CA VAL A 117 10.61 4.03 7.39
C VAL A 117 10.82 2.75 6.60
N GLY A 118 9.74 2.00 6.38
CA GLY A 118 9.83 0.71 5.71
C GLY A 118 8.50 0.00 5.55
N GLY A 119 8.54 -1.09 4.79
CA GLY A 119 7.47 -2.07 4.67
C GLY A 119 7.85 -3.37 5.37
N GLY A 120 6.88 -4.04 5.96
CA GLY A 120 7.15 -5.21 6.77
C GLY A 120 5.93 -6.11 7.00
N LEU A 121 6.13 -7.06 7.89
CA LEU A 121 5.10 -7.98 8.38
C LEU A 121 4.78 -7.67 9.83
N VAL A 122 3.50 -7.51 10.15
CA VAL A 122 3.01 -7.33 11.52
C VAL A 122 2.27 -8.58 11.97
N GLU A 123 2.62 -9.06 13.14
CA GLU A 123 1.93 -10.13 13.85
C GLU A 123 0.65 -9.58 14.48
N ILE A 124 -0.48 -10.21 14.15
CA ILE A 124 -1.79 -9.93 14.73
C ILE A 124 -2.15 -11.09 15.66
N VAL A 125 -2.57 -10.80 16.88
CA VAL A 125 -3.08 -11.77 17.86
C VAL A 125 -4.38 -11.24 18.43
N ASP A 126 -5.45 -12.00 18.30
CA ASP A 126 -6.80 -11.62 18.77
C ASP A 126 -7.24 -10.24 18.25
N ARG A 127 -6.99 -10.00 16.95
CA ARG A 127 -7.27 -8.74 16.23
C ARG A 127 -6.47 -7.52 16.71
N VAL A 128 -5.44 -7.74 17.52
CA VAL A 128 -4.57 -6.67 18.02
C VAL A 128 -3.19 -6.80 17.37
N PRO A 129 -2.66 -5.74 16.74
CA PRO A 129 -1.29 -5.72 16.25
C PRO A 129 -0.34 -5.82 17.44
N ARG A 130 0.70 -6.66 17.31
CA ARG A 130 1.65 -6.92 18.41
C ARG A 130 3.03 -6.36 18.11
N ARG A 131 3.56 -6.68 16.95
CA ARG A 131 4.92 -6.28 16.58
C ARG A 131 5.18 -6.47 15.09
N PHE A 132 6.14 -5.73 14.56
CA PHE A 132 6.77 -6.09 13.31
C PHE A 132 7.65 -7.33 13.54
N THR A 133 7.45 -8.36 12.73
CA THR A 133 8.30 -9.56 12.70
C THR A 133 9.39 -9.46 11.66
N HIS A 134 9.14 -8.74 10.56
CA HIS A 134 10.08 -8.47 9.48
C HIS A 134 9.94 -7.01 9.05
N MET A 135 11.03 -6.37 8.70
CA MET A 135 11.06 -4.99 8.20
C MET A 135 12.15 -4.84 7.14
N ILE A 136 11.80 -4.25 6.00
CA ILE A 136 12.75 -3.84 4.97
C ILE A 136 12.67 -2.31 4.87
N LEU A 137 13.79 -1.64 5.13
CA LEU A 137 13.85 -0.18 5.14
C LEU A 137 13.85 0.40 3.72
N TYR A 138 12.98 1.35 3.45
CA TYR A 138 12.84 1.97 2.13
C TYR A 138 14.11 2.63 1.62
N ARG A 139 14.91 3.21 2.53
CA ARG A 139 16.21 3.84 2.23
C ARG A 139 17.29 2.87 1.76
N SER A 140 17.09 1.57 1.98
CA SER A 140 18.10 0.53 1.73
C SER A 140 17.70 -0.45 0.63
N THR A 141 16.57 -0.23 -0.05
CA THR A 141 16.07 -1.10 -1.11
C THR A 141 15.65 -0.34 -2.35
N THR A 142 15.78 -0.98 -3.51
CA THR A 142 15.31 -0.51 -4.82
C THR A 142 14.08 -1.27 -5.31
N ILE A 143 13.65 -2.29 -4.55
CA ILE A 143 12.45 -3.09 -4.79
C ILE A 143 11.47 -2.83 -3.65
N ASP A 144 10.18 -2.68 -3.95
CA ASP A 144 9.18 -2.45 -2.91
C ASP A 144 9.14 -3.63 -1.93
N PRO A 145 9.28 -3.36 -0.61
CA PRO A 145 9.27 -4.39 0.43
C PRO A 145 8.05 -5.30 0.39
N LEU A 146 6.86 -4.73 0.13
CA LEU A 146 5.62 -5.51 0.15
C LEU A 146 5.55 -6.45 -1.06
N GLU A 147 6.07 -6.05 -2.23
CA GLU A 147 6.20 -6.95 -3.38
C GLU A 147 7.08 -8.16 -3.03
N VAL A 148 8.21 -7.92 -2.35
CA VAL A 148 9.14 -9.00 -1.93
C VAL A 148 8.45 -9.94 -0.94
N LEU A 149 7.80 -9.39 0.10
CA LEU A 149 7.17 -10.18 1.15
C LEU A 149 5.97 -11.00 0.65
N VAL A 150 5.18 -10.45 -0.28
CA VAL A 150 4.11 -11.20 -0.98
C VAL A 150 4.71 -12.33 -1.82
N ALA A 151 5.82 -12.06 -2.52
CA ALA A 151 6.46 -13.07 -3.37
C ALA A 151 6.98 -14.28 -2.56
N GLN A 152 7.36 -14.07 -1.29
CA GLN A 152 7.90 -15.09 -0.40
C GLN A 152 6.84 -15.86 0.41
N ASP A 153 5.53 -15.63 0.18
CA ASP A 153 4.42 -16.32 0.88
C ASP A 153 4.51 -16.22 2.42
N LEU A 154 4.94 -15.06 2.93
CA LEU A 154 5.16 -14.85 4.38
C LEU A 154 3.92 -14.31 5.11
N THR A 155 2.80 -14.12 4.41
CA THR A 155 1.56 -13.61 4.97
C THR A 155 0.60 -14.73 5.37
N SER A 156 -0.38 -14.39 6.21
CA SER A 156 -1.52 -15.25 6.55
C SER A 156 -2.80 -14.42 6.71
N ILE A 157 -3.08 -13.60 5.69
CA ILE A 157 -4.20 -12.65 5.65
C ILE A 157 -5.54 -13.36 5.82
N LEU A 158 -5.73 -14.49 5.13
CA LEU A 158 -6.95 -15.31 5.23
C LEU A 158 -7.18 -15.79 6.66
N ARG A 159 -6.12 -16.17 7.34
CA ARG A 159 -6.18 -16.58 8.75
C ARG A 159 -6.56 -15.41 9.64
N VAL A 160 -5.97 -14.22 9.43
CA VAL A 160 -6.34 -13.01 10.19
C VAL A 160 -7.81 -12.67 9.97
N MET A 161 -8.30 -12.73 8.72
CA MET A 161 -9.71 -12.48 8.40
C MET A 161 -10.65 -13.46 9.14
N LYS A 162 -10.29 -14.73 9.21
CA LYS A 162 -11.12 -15.79 9.78
C LYS A 162 -11.00 -15.89 11.30
N GLU A 163 -9.76 -15.87 11.81
CA GLU A 163 -9.44 -16.22 13.20
C GLU A 163 -9.00 -15.00 14.04
N GLY A 164 -8.74 -13.87 13.39
CA GLY A 164 -8.22 -12.68 14.06
C GLY A 164 -6.74 -12.77 14.46
N SER A 165 -6.02 -13.79 14.00
CA SER A 165 -4.62 -13.98 14.35
C SER A 165 -3.80 -14.46 13.15
N GLY A 166 -2.59 -13.92 12.98
CA GLY A 166 -1.72 -14.25 11.86
C GLY A 166 -0.78 -13.10 11.52
N THR A 167 -0.37 -13.02 10.26
CA THR A 167 0.64 -12.07 9.78
C THR A 167 0.11 -11.28 8.59
N ILE A 168 0.21 -9.96 8.65
CA ILE A 168 -0.25 -9.05 7.60
C ILE A 168 0.90 -8.18 7.09
N LEU A 169 0.76 -7.64 5.88
CA LEU A 169 1.63 -6.59 5.36
C LEU A 169 1.30 -5.26 6.02
N ALA A 170 2.32 -4.51 6.38
CA ALA A 170 2.19 -3.18 6.96
C ALA A 170 3.33 -2.25 6.53
N ASN A 171 3.08 -0.96 6.63
CA ASN A 171 4.07 0.10 6.43
C ASN A 171 4.23 0.88 7.72
N LEU A 172 5.45 1.37 7.93
CA LEU A 172 5.77 2.29 9.03
C LEU A 172 6.29 3.61 8.46
N ARG A 173 5.82 4.70 9.04
CA ARG A 173 6.32 6.06 8.84
C ARG A 173 6.52 6.73 10.19
N GLU A 174 7.35 7.76 10.22
CA GLU A 174 7.56 8.60 11.38
C GLU A 174 7.17 10.04 11.07
N CYS A 175 6.53 10.69 12.04
CA CYS A 175 6.18 12.11 12.03
C CYS A 175 6.89 12.81 13.18
N HIS A 176 7.28 14.09 12.99
CA HIS A 176 7.88 14.87 14.06
C HIS A 176 6.87 15.10 15.19
N MET A 177 7.30 15.02 16.43
CA MET A 177 6.43 15.06 17.62
C MET A 177 5.58 16.33 17.73
N GLU A 178 6.06 17.47 17.20
CA GLU A 178 5.28 18.72 17.17
C GLU A 178 4.00 18.61 16.31
N ALA A 179 3.93 17.63 15.41
CA ALA A 179 2.76 17.38 14.59
C ALA A 179 1.79 16.34 15.19
N GLU A 180 2.07 15.78 16.38
CA GLU A 180 1.31 14.66 16.96
C GLU A 180 -0.21 14.94 17.01
N SER A 181 -0.63 16.04 17.63
CA SER A 181 -2.05 16.40 17.74
C SER A 181 -2.72 16.60 16.38
N LEU A 182 -2.00 17.21 15.41
CA LEU A 182 -2.50 17.40 14.05
C LEU A 182 -2.69 16.06 13.34
N VAL A 183 -1.70 15.16 13.43
CA VAL A 183 -1.75 13.83 12.79
C VAL A 183 -2.89 13.00 13.38
N ILE A 184 -3.03 12.95 14.72
CA ILE A 184 -4.11 12.19 15.37
C ILE A 184 -5.47 12.72 14.91
N GLY A 185 -5.69 14.04 14.93
CA GLY A 185 -6.95 14.63 14.47
C GLY A 185 -7.26 14.32 13.01
N LEU A 186 -6.27 14.40 12.12
CA LEU A 186 -6.45 14.04 10.70
C LEU A 186 -6.79 12.56 10.52
N LEU A 187 -6.14 11.65 11.25
CA LEU A 187 -6.40 10.22 11.16
C LEU A 187 -7.79 9.86 11.66
N ASP A 188 -8.28 10.53 12.71
CA ASP A 188 -9.65 10.38 13.21
C ASP A 188 -10.68 10.84 12.16
N ASP A 189 -10.47 12.02 11.56
CA ASP A 189 -11.33 12.52 10.48
C ASP A 189 -11.39 11.55 9.29
N PHE A 190 -10.24 11.02 8.87
CA PHE A 190 -10.13 10.12 7.72
C PHE A 190 -10.77 8.77 7.96
N SER A 191 -10.74 8.26 9.19
CA SER A 191 -11.40 6.99 9.54
C SER A 191 -12.91 7.08 9.34
N GLY A 192 -13.51 8.24 9.60
CA GLY A 192 -14.93 8.52 9.42
C GLY A 192 -15.40 8.50 7.96
N VAL A 193 -14.48 8.69 6.99
CA VAL A 193 -14.78 8.75 5.54
C VAL A 193 -14.27 7.55 4.76
N GLY A 194 -13.87 6.47 5.43
CA GLY A 194 -13.50 5.20 4.79
C GLY A 194 -12.02 5.06 4.42
N PHE A 195 -11.16 5.96 4.87
CA PHE A 195 -9.71 5.76 4.86
C PHE A 195 -9.34 4.97 6.13
N THR A 196 -9.02 3.71 5.97
CA THR A 196 -8.91 2.73 7.05
C THR A 196 -7.50 2.15 7.18
N GLY A 197 -7.33 1.19 8.06
CA GLY A 197 -6.10 0.41 8.14
C GLY A 197 -5.01 1.02 9.01
N ILE A 198 -5.32 1.99 9.87
CA ILE A 198 -4.40 2.44 10.92
C ILE A 198 -4.28 1.30 11.93
N LEU A 199 -3.04 0.81 12.15
CA LEU A 199 -2.76 -0.25 13.11
C LEU A 199 -2.42 0.32 14.48
N GLU A 200 -1.55 1.33 14.50
CA GLU A 200 -1.10 1.99 15.73
C GLU A 200 -0.52 3.37 15.42
N VAL A 201 -0.76 4.30 16.31
CA VAL A 201 -0.06 5.59 16.40
C VAL A 201 0.75 5.55 17.69
N GLY A 202 2.07 5.58 17.54
CA GLY A 202 2.99 5.52 18.68
C GLY A 202 3.06 6.85 19.43
N ALA A 203 3.61 6.83 20.63
CA ALA A 203 3.95 8.04 21.38
C ALA A 203 5.37 8.55 21.00
N PRO A 204 5.64 9.86 21.13
CA PRO A 204 6.95 10.43 20.85
C PRO A 204 8.09 9.76 21.61
N ASN A 205 9.19 9.50 20.90
CA ASN A 205 10.40 8.85 21.40
C ASN A 205 10.21 7.41 21.93
N LEU A 206 9.05 6.78 21.71
CA LEU A 206 8.80 5.41 22.11
C LEU A 206 8.74 4.48 20.89
N PRO A 207 9.15 3.21 21.07
CA PRO A 207 9.02 2.21 20.01
C PRO A 207 7.56 2.00 19.63
N ILE A 208 7.31 1.77 18.33
CA ILE A 208 6.01 1.37 17.82
C ILE A 208 6.07 -0.05 17.27
N LEU A 209 5.22 -0.94 17.77
CA LEU A 209 5.19 -2.37 17.37
C LEU A 209 6.59 -3.00 17.38
N GLY A 210 7.43 -2.65 18.35
CA GLY A 210 8.79 -3.15 18.52
C GLY A 210 9.86 -2.48 17.65
N VAL A 211 9.51 -1.52 16.82
CA VAL A 211 10.46 -0.73 16.01
C VAL A 211 10.81 0.56 16.76
N PRO A 212 12.10 0.82 17.05
CA PRO A 212 12.51 2.05 17.69
C PRO A 212 12.16 3.28 16.85
N ALA A 213 11.65 4.34 17.50
CA ALA A 213 11.46 5.63 16.85
C ALA A 213 12.74 6.48 16.92
N ASN A 214 12.94 7.32 15.90
CA ASN A 214 14.00 8.33 15.95
C ASN A 214 13.70 9.38 17.04
N PRO A 215 14.75 10.00 17.63
CA PRO A 215 14.54 11.08 18.61
C PRO A 215 13.65 12.20 18.05
N GLN A 216 12.69 12.66 18.85
CA GLN A 216 11.71 13.68 18.51
C GLN A 216 10.66 13.25 17.47
N TYR A 217 10.56 11.94 17.16
CA TYR A 217 9.56 11.38 16.25
C TYR A 217 8.63 10.42 16.97
N PHE A 218 7.46 10.20 16.39
CA PHE A 218 6.55 9.11 16.72
C PHE A 218 6.19 8.36 15.44
N GLY A 219 5.90 7.07 15.59
CA GLY A 219 5.58 6.21 14.46
C GLY A 219 4.08 6.15 14.17
N VAL A 220 3.73 5.95 12.90
CA VAL A 220 2.39 5.59 12.45
C VAL A 220 2.49 4.32 11.60
N ALA A 221 1.91 3.24 12.10
CA ALA A 221 1.85 1.95 11.43
C ALA A 221 0.49 1.77 10.74
N MET A 222 0.51 1.33 9.48
CA MET A 222 -0.70 1.08 8.70
C MET A 222 -0.62 -0.24 7.95
N VAL A 223 -1.77 -0.82 7.64
CA VAL A 223 -1.87 -2.00 6.78
C VAL A 223 -1.27 -1.74 5.40
N GLY A 224 -0.67 -2.74 4.79
CA GLY A 224 -0.23 -2.66 3.41
C GLY A 224 -1.41 -2.62 2.43
N GLY A 225 -1.39 -1.70 1.46
CA GLY A 225 -2.44 -1.59 0.43
C GLY A 225 -2.56 -2.84 -0.47
N THR A 226 -1.61 -3.76 -0.38
CA THR A 226 -1.55 -5.01 -1.14
C THR A 226 -2.00 -6.24 -0.34
N ASN A 227 -2.49 -6.09 0.90
CA ASN A 227 -3.02 -7.21 1.69
C ASN A 227 -4.10 -8.02 0.96
N PRO A 228 -5.09 -7.41 0.28
CA PRO A 228 -6.07 -8.20 -0.47
C PRO A 228 -5.43 -9.05 -1.58
N MET A 229 -4.33 -8.57 -2.20
CA MET A 229 -3.58 -9.34 -3.20
C MET A 229 -2.81 -10.50 -2.59
N ALA A 230 -2.22 -10.31 -1.40
CA ALA A 230 -1.58 -11.39 -0.66
C ALA A 230 -2.60 -12.48 -0.30
N ALA A 231 -3.81 -12.10 0.12
CA ALA A 231 -4.88 -13.05 0.40
C ALA A 231 -5.31 -13.88 -0.82
N LEU A 232 -5.38 -13.27 -2.03
CA LEU A 232 -5.62 -14.01 -3.27
C LEU A 232 -4.52 -15.04 -3.54
N LYS A 233 -3.26 -14.63 -3.34
CA LYS A 233 -2.12 -15.54 -3.52
C LYS A 233 -2.17 -16.71 -2.53
N GLU A 234 -2.57 -16.46 -1.28
CA GLU A 234 -2.78 -17.51 -0.26
C GLU A 234 -3.86 -18.54 -0.67
N GLN A 235 -4.83 -18.15 -1.52
CA GLN A 235 -5.82 -19.07 -2.13
C GLN A 235 -5.26 -19.82 -3.35
N GLY A 236 -4.02 -19.59 -3.74
CA GLY A 236 -3.39 -20.20 -4.90
C GLY A 236 -3.66 -19.49 -6.22
N ILE A 237 -4.28 -18.32 -6.19
CA ILE A 237 -4.52 -17.50 -7.39
C ILE A 237 -3.20 -16.82 -7.78
N ARG A 238 -2.89 -16.89 -9.07
CA ARG A 238 -1.72 -16.19 -9.61
C ARG A 238 -1.94 -14.68 -9.56
N VAL A 239 -1.10 -13.98 -8.82
CA VAL A 239 -1.13 -12.52 -8.69
C VAL A 239 0.23 -11.94 -9.04
N VAL A 240 0.25 -10.88 -9.85
CA VAL A 240 1.44 -10.07 -10.10
C VAL A 240 1.14 -8.65 -9.65
N THR A 241 1.74 -8.21 -8.56
CA THR A 241 1.53 -6.87 -7.99
C THR A 241 2.71 -5.96 -8.31
N LYS A 242 2.39 -4.71 -8.64
CA LYS A 242 3.29 -3.56 -8.73
C LYS A 242 2.81 -2.49 -7.77
N ALA A 243 3.50 -2.37 -6.65
CA ALA A 243 3.27 -1.31 -5.68
C ALA A 243 3.76 0.04 -6.24
N LEU A 244 3.23 1.14 -5.70
CA LEU A 244 3.65 2.49 -6.11
C LEU A 244 3.64 2.66 -7.64
N LYS A 245 2.58 2.19 -8.32
CA LYS A 245 2.57 2.15 -9.80
C LYS A 245 2.52 3.55 -10.39
N GLY A 246 1.76 4.45 -9.78
CA GLY A 246 1.60 5.83 -10.23
C GLY A 246 0.55 6.57 -9.42
N VAL A 247 0.08 7.68 -9.94
CA VAL A 247 -1.01 8.47 -9.37
C VAL A 247 -2.22 8.48 -10.29
N MET A 248 -3.42 8.52 -9.73
CA MET A 248 -4.67 8.68 -10.49
C MET A 248 -5.66 9.54 -9.70
N ASP A 249 -6.63 10.11 -10.40
CA ASP A 249 -7.72 10.83 -9.74
C ASP A 249 -8.63 9.82 -9.01
N VAL A 250 -8.98 10.10 -7.76
CA VAL A 250 -9.87 9.24 -6.97
C VAL A 250 -11.25 9.09 -7.60
N ALA A 251 -11.71 10.08 -8.36
CA ALA A 251 -12.97 10.02 -9.11
C ALA A 251 -13.00 8.89 -10.17
N GLU A 252 -11.83 8.38 -10.57
CA GLU A 252 -11.73 7.23 -11.46
C GLU A 252 -11.93 5.88 -10.77
N MET A 253 -12.00 5.85 -9.43
CA MET A 253 -12.16 4.65 -8.62
C MET A 253 -13.61 4.50 -8.12
N GLY A 254 -14.12 3.28 -8.13
CA GLY A 254 -15.37 2.91 -7.48
C GLY A 254 -15.15 2.42 -6.05
N SER A 255 -16.25 2.15 -5.33
CA SER A 255 -16.21 1.48 -4.03
C SER A 255 -16.31 -0.03 -4.21
N ILE A 256 -15.45 -0.81 -3.55
CA ILE A 256 -15.56 -2.28 -3.53
C ILE A 256 -16.88 -2.76 -2.93
N ARG A 257 -17.60 -1.89 -2.21
CA ARG A 257 -18.90 -2.20 -1.63
C ARG A 257 -20.01 -2.27 -2.67
N ASP A 258 -19.81 -1.65 -3.84
CA ASP A 258 -20.78 -1.54 -4.91
C ASP A 258 -20.70 -2.73 -5.91
N TYR A 259 -19.65 -3.51 -5.81
CA TYR A 259 -19.44 -4.76 -6.56
C TYR A 259 -19.87 -5.95 -5.69
#